data_e46c7b51388e4eb42e239e20bd0f969c
#
_entry.id   e46c7b51388e4eb42e239e20bd0f969c
#
_cell.length_a   1.000
_cell.length_b   1.000
_cell.length_c   1.000
_cell.angle_alpha   90.00
_cell.angle_beta   90.00
_cell.angle_gamma   90.00
#
_symmetry.space_group_name_H-M   'P 1'
#
loop_
_entity.id
_entity.type
_entity.pdbx_description
1 polymer ?
#
loop_
_entity_poly.entity_id
_entity_poly.type
_entity_poly.pdbx_seq_one_letter_code
_entity_poly.pdbx_strand_id
1 'polypeptide(L)'
;MPRPVPGSPFPLLVLLCSFALCAYAGVRLLDGDWPMITLWFVGAALVHDLVLLPLYAAADRALITVTAGRTAWVNHVRVPAALSGLLLLVWFPLISGRVSQRYEAVTGLSADGFAARWLLITAALFGGSAVLFAVRVGRRRPGAG
;
A
#
# COMPACT_ATOMS: atom_id res chain seq x y z
N MET A 1 39.18 -11.37 15.49
CA MET A 1 38.08 -11.88 14.65
C MET A 1 36.85 -11.94 15.52
N PRO A 2 35.79 -11.16 15.28
CA PRO A 2 34.56 -11.24 16.05
C PRO A 2 33.87 -12.58 15.76
N ARG A 3 33.51 -13.33 16.82
CA ARG A 3 32.76 -14.58 16.70
C ARG A 3 31.35 -14.25 16.20
N PRO A 4 30.81 -14.99 15.19
CA PRO A 4 29.43 -14.81 14.79
C PRO A 4 28.54 -15.18 15.97
N VAL A 5 27.74 -14.24 16.44
CA VAL A 5 26.69 -14.51 17.42
C VAL A 5 25.65 -15.39 16.72
N PRO A 6 25.36 -16.59 17.23
CA PRO A 6 24.33 -17.43 16.62
C PRO A 6 23.01 -16.63 16.64
N GLY A 7 22.43 -16.41 15.46
CA GLY A 7 21.17 -15.70 15.33
C GLY A 7 20.09 -16.40 16.14
N SER A 8 19.21 -15.64 16.79
CA SER A 8 18.05 -16.19 17.49
C SER A 8 17.28 -17.13 16.60
N PRO A 9 16.87 -18.34 17.08
CA PRO A 9 16.04 -19.27 16.29
C PRO A 9 14.62 -18.74 16.04
N PHE A 10 14.23 -17.68 16.73
CA PHE A 10 12.91 -17.07 16.64
C PHE A 10 12.52 -16.59 15.23
N PRO A 11 13.35 -15.86 14.47
CA PRO A 11 13.02 -15.48 13.08
C PRO A 11 12.83 -16.69 12.17
N LEU A 12 13.62 -17.76 12.35
CA LEU A 12 13.48 -18.98 11.58
C LEU A 12 12.16 -19.68 11.87
N LEU A 13 11.77 -19.76 13.15
CA LEU A 13 10.51 -20.33 13.56
C LEU A 13 9.30 -19.55 13.01
N VAL A 14 9.34 -18.22 13.08
CA VAL A 14 8.30 -17.36 12.49
C VAL A 14 8.21 -17.57 10.98
N LEU A 15 9.34 -17.67 10.30
CA LEU A 15 9.38 -17.91 8.85
C LEU A 15 8.77 -19.26 8.49
N LEU A 16 9.13 -20.32 9.21
CA LEU A 16 8.58 -21.67 9.00
C LEU A 16 7.06 -21.70 9.25
N CYS A 17 6.59 -21.07 10.33
CA CYS A 17 5.17 -20.96 10.62
C CYS A 17 4.42 -20.18 9.52
N SER A 18 5.02 -19.10 9.00
CA SER A 18 4.45 -18.33 7.90
C SER A 18 4.33 -19.15 6.62
N PHE A 19 5.36 -19.92 6.26
CA PHE A 19 5.30 -20.81 5.10
C PHE A 19 4.29 -21.94 5.28
N ALA A 20 4.22 -22.55 6.47
CA ALA A 20 3.22 -23.56 6.77
C ALA A 20 1.79 -23.03 6.65
N LEU A 21 1.55 -21.81 7.17
CA LEU A 21 0.26 -21.15 7.05
C LEU A 21 -0.08 -20.81 5.59
N CYS A 22 0.88 -20.31 4.83
CA CYS A 22 0.72 -20.05 3.39
C CYS A 22 0.40 -21.33 2.61
N ALA A 23 1.10 -22.42 2.90
CA ALA A 23 0.85 -23.70 2.25
C ALA A 23 -0.55 -24.22 2.59
N TYR A 24 -0.95 -24.18 3.86
CA TYR A 24 -2.29 -24.54 4.29
C TYR A 24 -3.37 -23.70 3.62
N ALA A 25 -3.19 -22.38 3.61
CA ALA A 25 -4.12 -21.46 2.95
C ALA A 25 -4.21 -21.73 1.43
N GLY A 26 -3.07 -22.01 0.78
CA GLY A 26 -3.02 -22.36 -0.63
C GLY A 26 -3.80 -23.64 -0.94
N VAL A 27 -3.59 -24.71 -0.17
CA VAL A 27 -4.34 -25.96 -0.34
C VAL A 27 -5.85 -25.72 -0.16
N ARG A 28 -6.25 -24.99 0.89
CA ARG A 28 -7.66 -24.69 1.16
C ARG A 28 -8.30 -23.81 0.08
N LEU A 29 -7.54 -22.86 -0.46
CA LEU A 29 -8.00 -21.99 -1.52
C LEU A 29 -8.21 -22.73 -2.85
N LEU A 30 -7.33 -23.68 -3.16
CA LEU A 30 -7.36 -24.47 -4.40
C LEU A 30 -8.34 -25.65 -4.37
N ASP A 31 -8.97 -25.92 -3.23
CA ASP A 31 -9.95 -27.00 -3.06
C ASP A 31 -11.29 -26.76 -3.78
N GLY A 32 -11.50 -25.54 -4.31
CA GLY A 32 -12.68 -25.12 -5.09
C GLY A 32 -12.39 -25.03 -6.59
N ASP A 33 -12.79 -23.91 -7.19
CA ASP A 33 -12.55 -23.60 -8.61
C ASP A 33 -11.09 -23.16 -8.84
N TRP A 34 -10.16 -24.12 -8.71
CA TRP A 34 -8.72 -23.86 -8.82
C TRP A 34 -8.29 -23.21 -10.15
N PRO A 35 -8.90 -23.51 -11.34
CA PRO A 35 -8.48 -22.86 -12.58
C PRO A 35 -8.78 -21.35 -12.57
N MET A 36 -9.97 -20.98 -12.08
CA MET A 36 -10.35 -19.56 -11.98
C MET A 36 -9.51 -18.83 -10.93
N ILE A 37 -9.27 -19.46 -9.79
CA ILE A 37 -8.42 -18.91 -8.73
C ILE A 37 -7.00 -18.69 -9.25
N THR A 38 -6.43 -19.68 -9.94
CA THR A 38 -5.09 -19.58 -10.54
C THR A 38 -5.04 -18.47 -11.59
N LEU A 39 -6.05 -18.39 -12.46
CA LEU A 39 -6.15 -17.33 -13.47
C LEU A 39 -6.15 -15.93 -12.83
N TRP A 40 -6.94 -15.73 -11.80
CA TRP A 40 -6.99 -14.45 -11.09
C TRP A 40 -5.68 -14.14 -10.36
N PHE A 41 -5.07 -15.14 -9.72
CA PHE A 41 -3.81 -14.96 -8.98
C PHE A 41 -2.65 -14.62 -9.92
N VAL A 42 -2.47 -15.42 -10.98
CA VAL A 42 -1.43 -15.18 -11.99
C VAL A 42 -1.70 -13.88 -12.76
N GLY A 43 -2.96 -13.63 -13.14
CA GLY A 43 -3.36 -12.40 -13.80
C GLY A 43 -3.08 -11.17 -12.95
N ALA A 44 -3.40 -11.21 -11.66
CA ALA A 44 -3.09 -10.12 -10.74
C ALA A 44 -1.58 -9.89 -10.60
N ALA A 45 -0.78 -10.95 -10.50
CA ALA A 45 0.68 -10.85 -10.44
C ALA A 45 1.25 -10.23 -11.72
N LEU A 46 0.80 -10.68 -12.89
CA LEU A 46 1.25 -10.11 -14.18
C LEU A 46 0.86 -8.63 -14.32
N VAL A 47 -0.36 -8.25 -13.96
CA VAL A 47 -0.79 -6.84 -13.98
C VAL A 47 0.04 -6.02 -13.01
N HIS A 48 0.30 -6.54 -11.81
CA HIS A 48 1.15 -5.86 -10.84
C HIS A 48 2.55 -5.62 -11.39
N ASP A 49 3.21 -6.65 -11.93
CA ASP A 49 4.61 -6.56 -12.32
C ASP A 49 4.82 -5.85 -13.67
N LEU A 50 3.91 -6.04 -14.63
CA LEU A 50 4.06 -5.46 -15.97
C LEU A 50 3.41 -4.09 -16.13
N VAL A 51 2.44 -3.75 -15.30
CA VAL A 51 1.71 -2.48 -15.40
C VAL A 51 1.96 -1.59 -14.18
N LEU A 52 1.68 -2.08 -12.97
CA LEU A 52 1.74 -1.24 -11.78
C LEU A 52 3.18 -0.86 -11.41
N LEU A 53 4.14 -1.78 -11.48
CA LEU A 53 5.54 -1.47 -11.17
C LEU A 53 6.15 -0.46 -12.15
N PRO A 54 6.05 -0.60 -13.49
CA PRO A 54 6.52 0.41 -14.42
C PRO A 54 5.83 1.76 -14.26
N LEU A 55 4.52 1.75 -14.02
CA LEU A 55 3.74 2.98 -13.79
C LEU A 55 4.21 3.70 -12.53
N TYR A 56 4.39 2.96 -11.43
CA TYR A 56 4.94 3.50 -10.20
C TYR A 56 6.35 4.06 -10.41
N ALA A 57 7.22 3.32 -11.10
CA ALA A 57 8.59 3.77 -11.39
C ALA A 57 8.61 5.04 -12.26
N ALA A 58 7.71 5.13 -13.24
CA ALA A 58 7.57 6.33 -14.07
C ALA A 58 7.08 7.53 -13.27
N ALA A 59 6.06 7.34 -12.43
CA ALA A 59 5.54 8.38 -11.55
C ALA A 59 6.60 8.87 -10.55
N ASP A 60 7.38 7.94 -9.99
CA ASP A 60 8.47 8.25 -9.08
C ASP A 60 9.59 9.05 -9.75
N ARG A 61 9.99 8.66 -10.96
CA ARG A 61 10.96 9.43 -11.77
C ARG A 61 10.45 10.83 -12.07
N ALA A 62 9.19 10.96 -12.47
CA ALA A 62 8.56 12.26 -12.72
C ALA A 62 8.59 13.12 -11.45
N LEU A 63 8.24 12.56 -10.29
CA LEU A 63 8.28 13.26 -9.02
C LEU A 63 9.69 13.74 -8.66
N ILE A 64 10.71 12.89 -8.81
CA ILE A 64 12.11 13.24 -8.56
C ILE A 64 12.57 14.38 -9.49
N THR A 65 12.18 14.32 -10.76
CA THR A 65 12.52 15.34 -11.76
C THR A 65 11.89 16.69 -11.41
N VAL A 66 10.60 16.72 -11.08
CA VAL A 66 9.86 17.94 -10.73
C VAL A 66 10.38 18.56 -9.43
N THR A 67 10.81 17.74 -8.48
CA THR A 67 11.34 18.22 -7.19
C THR A 67 12.83 18.58 -7.23
N ALA A 68 13.46 18.52 -8.41
CA ALA A 68 14.88 18.80 -8.61
C ALA A 68 15.80 18.05 -7.62
N GLY A 69 15.47 16.80 -7.34
CA GLY A 69 16.25 15.92 -6.47
C GLY A 69 16.22 16.27 -4.97
N ARG A 70 15.30 17.14 -4.53
CA ARG A 70 15.13 17.44 -3.11
C ARG A 70 14.48 16.25 -2.39
N THR A 71 15.28 15.27 -2.02
CA THR A 71 14.87 14.01 -1.38
C THR A 71 13.98 14.20 -0.14
N ALA A 72 14.14 15.30 0.58
CA ALA A 72 13.29 15.63 1.73
C ALA A 72 11.81 15.83 1.34
N TRP A 73 11.52 16.37 0.16
CA TRP A 73 10.17 16.58 -0.35
C TRP A 73 9.56 15.31 -0.93
N VAL A 74 10.37 14.51 -1.61
CA VAL A 74 9.92 13.32 -2.33
C VAL A 74 9.18 12.37 -1.41
N ASN A 75 9.73 12.05 -0.24
CA ASN A 75 9.10 11.11 0.69
C ASN A 75 7.80 11.65 1.31
N HIS A 76 7.67 12.97 1.48
CA HIS A 76 6.45 13.58 2.00
C HIS A 76 5.29 13.57 1.00
N VAL A 77 5.59 13.37 -0.28
CA VAL A 77 4.58 13.17 -1.34
C VAL A 77 4.38 11.69 -1.65
N ARG A 78 5.48 10.93 -1.76
CA ARG A 78 5.47 9.51 -2.13
C ARG A 78 4.65 8.66 -1.17
N VAL A 79 4.86 8.82 0.14
CA VAL A 79 4.18 8.00 1.15
C VAL A 79 2.67 8.23 1.16
N PRO A 80 2.14 9.47 1.29
CA PRO A 80 0.71 9.69 1.24
C PRO A 80 0.10 9.30 -0.11
N ALA A 81 0.80 9.52 -1.23
CA ALA A 81 0.32 9.13 -2.55
C ALA A 81 0.21 7.60 -2.69
N ALA A 82 1.22 6.85 -2.24
CA ALA A 82 1.20 5.39 -2.27
C ALA A 82 0.07 4.82 -1.40
N LEU A 83 -0.09 5.32 -0.17
CA LEU A 83 -1.16 4.88 0.74
C LEU A 83 -2.55 5.21 0.19
N SER A 84 -2.74 6.44 -0.34
CA SER A 84 -4.01 6.85 -0.95
C SER A 84 -4.32 6.03 -2.20
N GLY A 85 -3.31 5.74 -3.02
CA GLY A 85 -3.45 4.89 -4.21
C GLY A 85 -3.81 3.45 -3.86
N LEU A 86 -3.19 2.87 -2.82
CA LEU A 86 -3.53 1.54 -2.32
C LEU A 86 -4.98 1.49 -1.79
N LEU A 87 -5.39 2.47 -1.00
CA LEU A 87 -6.77 2.56 -0.53
C LEU A 87 -7.76 2.73 -1.67
N LEU A 88 -7.41 3.54 -2.68
CA LEU A 88 -8.23 3.67 -3.88
C LEU A 88 -8.36 2.33 -4.61
N LEU A 89 -7.27 1.60 -4.79
CA LEU A 89 -7.26 0.30 -5.46
C LEU A 89 -8.18 -0.70 -4.73
N VAL A 90 -8.07 -0.79 -3.40
CA VAL A 90 -8.87 -1.70 -2.58
C VAL A 90 -10.36 -1.32 -2.58
N TRP A 91 -10.66 -0.03 -2.46
CA TRP A 91 -12.04 0.46 -2.37
C TRP A 91 -12.65 0.84 -3.71
N PHE A 92 -11.90 0.72 -4.80
CA PHE A 92 -12.35 1.08 -6.15
C PHE A 92 -13.70 0.47 -6.54
N PRO A 93 -14.00 -0.82 -6.27
CA PRO A 93 -15.29 -1.40 -6.61
C PRO A 93 -16.46 -0.73 -5.89
N LEU A 94 -16.26 -0.29 -4.63
CA LEU A 94 -17.27 0.40 -3.83
C LEU A 94 -17.36 1.89 -4.20
N ILE A 95 -16.21 2.55 -4.42
CA ILE A 95 -16.14 3.96 -4.85
C ILE A 95 -16.79 4.13 -6.23
N SER A 96 -16.59 3.15 -7.14
CA SER A 96 -17.18 3.18 -8.49
C SER A 96 -18.64 2.76 -8.53
N GLY A 97 -19.23 2.34 -7.41
CA GLY A 97 -20.63 1.89 -7.32
C GLY A 97 -20.90 0.53 -7.96
N ARG A 98 -19.89 -0.15 -8.49
CA ARG A 98 -20.06 -1.42 -9.24
C ARG A 98 -20.59 -2.58 -8.40
N VAL A 99 -20.33 -2.54 -7.10
CA VAL A 99 -20.69 -3.62 -6.16
C VAL A 99 -21.60 -3.15 -5.02
N SER A 100 -22.15 -1.94 -5.10
CA SER A 100 -22.96 -1.31 -4.05
C SER A 100 -24.12 -2.19 -3.61
N GLN A 101 -24.94 -2.67 -4.55
CA GLN A 101 -26.09 -3.53 -4.26
C GLN A 101 -25.68 -4.84 -3.56
N ARG A 102 -24.58 -5.46 -4.00
CA ARG A 102 -24.09 -6.70 -3.41
C ARG A 102 -23.54 -6.46 -2.00
N TYR A 103 -22.86 -5.34 -1.80
CA TYR A 103 -22.35 -4.92 -0.49
C TYR A 103 -23.51 -4.70 0.50
N GLU A 104 -24.52 -3.96 0.11
CA GLU A 104 -25.73 -3.69 0.91
C GLU A 104 -26.50 -4.97 1.24
N ALA A 105 -26.66 -5.86 0.26
CA ALA A 105 -27.36 -7.14 0.46
C ALA A 105 -26.65 -8.06 1.45
N VAL A 106 -25.31 -8.04 1.50
CA VAL A 106 -24.52 -8.92 2.37
C VAL A 106 -24.31 -8.30 3.76
N THR A 107 -24.07 -6.98 3.82
CA THR A 107 -23.69 -6.31 5.07
C THR A 107 -24.84 -5.59 5.77
N GLY A 108 -25.94 -5.30 5.06
CA GLY A 108 -27.01 -4.43 5.53
C GLY A 108 -26.62 -2.95 5.68
N LEU A 109 -25.42 -2.57 5.19
CA LEU A 109 -24.90 -1.21 5.29
C LEU A 109 -24.92 -0.54 3.92
N SER A 110 -25.20 0.79 3.88
CA SER A 110 -25.09 1.56 2.65
C SER A 110 -23.63 1.62 2.14
N ALA A 111 -23.47 1.45 0.83
CA ALA A 111 -22.21 1.69 0.14
C ALA A 111 -21.91 3.17 -0.10
N ASP A 112 -22.80 4.07 0.32
CA ASP A 112 -22.61 5.49 0.16
C ASP A 112 -21.45 6.03 1.03
N GLY A 113 -20.76 7.02 0.51
CA GLY A 113 -19.71 7.72 1.25
C GLY A 113 -18.32 7.08 1.21
N PHE A 114 -18.10 5.96 0.52
CA PHE A 114 -16.72 5.41 0.37
C PHE A 114 -15.79 6.40 -0.34
N ALA A 115 -16.26 7.09 -1.37
CA ALA A 115 -15.50 8.13 -2.07
C ALA A 115 -15.15 9.30 -1.13
N ALA A 116 -16.11 9.79 -0.35
CA ALA A 116 -15.90 10.88 0.60
C ALA A 116 -14.91 10.47 1.70
N ARG A 117 -15.03 9.25 2.24
CA ARG A 117 -14.10 8.72 3.25
C ARG A 117 -12.69 8.60 2.69
N TRP A 118 -12.56 8.08 1.46
CA TRP A 118 -11.26 8.02 0.79
C TRP A 118 -10.64 9.40 0.60
N LEU A 119 -11.42 10.40 0.16
CA LEU A 119 -10.97 11.78 0.02
C LEU A 119 -10.52 12.38 1.35
N LEU A 120 -11.28 12.17 2.43
CA LEU A 120 -10.92 12.64 3.77
C LEU A 120 -9.62 12.01 4.27
N ILE A 121 -9.45 10.70 4.10
CA ILE A 121 -8.22 10.01 4.49
C ILE A 121 -7.03 10.52 3.65
N THR A 122 -7.22 10.68 2.35
CA THR A 122 -6.21 11.23 1.46
C THR A 122 -5.81 12.64 1.89
N ALA A 123 -6.77 13.51 2.17
CA ALA A 123 -6.52 14.87 2.67
C ALA A 123 -5.77 14.85 4.01
N ALA A 124 -6.15 13.95 4.94
CA ALA A 124 -5.48 13.80 6.23
C ALA A 124 -4.03 13.31 6.06
N LEU A 125 -3.77 12.37 5.15
CA LEU A 125 -2.42 11.86 4.86
C LEU A 125 -1.51 12.96 4.30
N PHE A 126 -1.99 13.71 3.30
CA PHE A 126 -1.22 14.81 2.71
C PHE A 126 -1.07 15.98 3.69
N GLY A 127 -2.13 16.36 4.40
CA GLY A 127 -2.10 17.40 5.43
C GLY A 127 -1.13 17.07 6.56
N GLY A 128 -1.19 15.86 7.12
CA GLY A 128 -0.26 15.38 8.14
C GLY A 128 1.19 15.36 7.64
N SER A 129 1.41 14.91 6.40
CA SER A 129 2.74 14.93 5.78
C SER A 129 3.27 16.35 5.59
N ALA A 130 2.44 17.30 5.19
CA ALA A 130 2.82 18.71 5.04
C ALA A 130 3.18 19.35 6.39
N VAL A 131 2.40 19.09 7.44
CA VAL A 131 2.69 19.55 8.80
C VAL A 131 4.02 18.98 9.32
N LEU A 132 4.25 17.67 9.16
CA LEU A 132 5.52 17.04 9.54
C LEU A 132 6.70 17.65 8.80
N PHE A 133 6.54 17.93 7.52
CA PHE A 133 7.56 18.61 6.72
C PHE A 133 7.84 20.02 7.25
N ALA A 134 6.81 20.83 7.49
CA ALA A 134 6.94 22.21 8.00
C ALA A 134 7.67 22.23 9.36
N VAL A 135 7.31 21.31 10.28
CA VAL A 135 7.95 21.18 11.59
C VAL A 135 9.44 20.79 11.44
N ARG A 136 9.76 19.86 10.53
CA ARG A 136 11.15 19.47 10.29
C ARG A 136 12.00 20.60 9.71
N VAL A 137 11.46 21.37 8.79
CA VAL A 137 12.14 22.54 8.19
C VAL A 137 12.32 23.65 9.22
N GLY A 138 11.28 23.93 10.02
CA GLY A 138 11.36 24.92 11.10
C GLY A 138 12.42 24.59 12.15
N ARG A 139 12.53 23.32 12.56
CA ARG A 139 13.54 22.87 13.52
C ARG A 139 14.97 22.88 12.98
N ARG A 140 15.17 22.88 11.65
CA ARG A 140 16.50 22.93 11.02
C ARG A 140 17.02 24.35 10.79
N ARG A 141 16.24 25.39 11.11
CA ARG A 141 16.71 26.77 11.14
C ARG A 141 17.27 27.03 12.55
N PRO A 142 18.62 26.91 12.79
CA PRO A 142 19.21 27.36 14.02
C PRO A 142 18.98 28.87 14.04
N GLY A 143 18.62 29.41 15.20
CA GLY A 143 18.34 30.83 15.36
C GLY A 143 19.48 31.66 14.77
N ALA A 144 19.16 32.51 13.81
CA ALA A 144 19.98 33.64 13.45
C ALA A 144 19.85 34.62 14.63
N GLY A 145 20.77 34.46 15.59
CA GLY A 145 21.02 35.37 16.68
C GLY A 145 22.46 35.80 16.59
#